data_63480d99ed70940a6726f368e0110ef9
#
_entry.id   63480d99ed70940a6726f368e0110ef9
#
_cell.length_a   1.000
_cell.length_b   1.000
_cell.length_c   1.000
_cell.angle_alpha   90.00
_cell.angle_beta   90.00
_cell.angle_gamma   90.00
#
_symmetry.space_group_name_H-M   'P 1'
#
loop_
_entity.id
_entity.type
_entity.pdbx_description
1 polymer ?
#
loop_
_entity_poly.entity_id
_entity_poly.type
_entity_poly.pdbx_seq_one_letter_code
_entity_poly.pdbx_strand_id
1 'polypeptide(L)'
;MKTDPFYTRGLNSLIKEGENTVAEQQKNNQKNAQEPDLNQLRKVRREKLADLQNNGKDPFAITKYDQSHHSQEIKDNFEELEGKTVSIAGRMMSKRVMGKASFCNVQDLKGNIQSYVARDSVGEEPYKEFKKMDVGDVVGIVGEVFRTKTGEISIHAASVTLLSKSLQILPEKFHGLTNTDIRYRQRYVDLIMNPEVKDTFIKRSKILSAIRRYLDSEGFMEVETPMLVSNAGGAAARPFETHFNALDEDFKLRISLELYLKRLIVGGMERVYEIGRVFRNEGLDTRHNPEFTLMELYQ
;
A
#
# COMPACT_ATOMS: atom_id res chain seq x y z
N MET A 1 15.42 58.90 26.08
CA MET A 1 13.96 58.88 25.96
C MET A 1 13.44 57.72 26.76
N LYS A 2 12.82 57.98 27.91
CA LYS A 2 12.21 56.93 28.75
C LYS A 2 10.82 56.66 28.22
N THR A 3 10.56 55.45 27.78
CA THR A 3 9.25 54.99 27.32
C THR A 3 8.34 54.78 28.52
N ASP A 4 7.15 55.38 28.47
CA ASP A 4 6.12 55.40 29.51
C ASP A 4 5.58 53.94 29.78
N PRO A 5 5.63 53.49 31.05
CA PRO A 5 5.18 52.13 31.39
C PRO A 5 3.65 51.91 31.32
N PHE A 6 2.86 52.93 31.10
CA PHE A 6 1.40 52.81 30.99
C PHE A 6 0.91 52.41 29.59
N TYR A 7 1.71 52.67 28.54
CA TYR A 7 1.33 52.32 27.16
C TYR A 7 1.52 50.86 26.84
N THR A 8 2.45 50.19 27.52
CA THR A 8 2.75 48.76 27.28
C THR A 8 1.79 47.81 28.01
N ARG A 9 1.11 48.22 29.06
CA ARG A 9 0.12 47.39 29.78
C ARG A 9 -1.22 47.27 29.05
N GLY A 10 -1.67 48.31 28.35
CA GLY A 10 -2.93 48.28 27.57
C GLY A 10 -2.87 47.43 26.31
N LEU A 11 -1.72 47.42 25.61
CA LEU A 11 -1.55 46.58 24.40
C LEU A 11 -1.47 45.11 24.73
N ASN A 12 -0.80 44.71 25.79
CA ASN A 12 -0.67 43.31 26.19
C ASN A 12 -1.97 42.68 26.73
N SER A 13 -2.90 43.47 27.26
CA SER A 13 -4.24 42.96 27.66
C SER A 13 -5.13 42.72 26.43
N LEU A 14 -5.11 43.62 25.45
CA LEU A 14 -5.90 43.50 24.21
C LEU A 14 -5.39 42.35 23.31
N ILE A 15 -4.09 42.10 23.30
CA ILE A 15 -3.51 40.94 22.56
C ILE A 15 -3.92 39.63 23.23
N LYS A 16 -3.88 39.54 24.57
CA LYS A 16 -4.31 38.34 25.30
C LYS A 16 -5.81 38.05 25.19
N GLU A 17 -6.66 39.09 25.16
CA GLU A 17 -8.10 38.91 24.93
C GLU A 17 -8.40 38.51 23.50
N GLY A 18 -7.66 39.01 22.49
CA GLY A 18 -7.76 38.58 21.09
C GLY A 18 -7.31 37.14 20.87
N GLU A 19 -6.22 36.72 21.49
CA GLU A 19 -5.72 35.33 21.38
C GLU A 19 -6.64 34.32 22.07
N ASN A 20 -7.24 34.68 23.22
CA ASN A 20 -8.22 33.81 23.90
C ASN A 20 -9.52 33.66 23.10
N THR A 21 -10.01 34.72 22.46
CA THR A 21 -11.25 34.68 21.68
C THR A 21 -11.06 33.85 20.37
N VAL A 22 -9.89 33.95 19.75
CA VAL A 22 -9.57 33.14 18.56
C VAL A 22 -9.35 31.67 18.95
N ALA A 23 -8.70 31.39 20.07
CA ALA A 23 -8.50 30.03 20.58
C ALA A 23 -9.81 29.34 21.01
N GLU A 24 -10.75 30.12 21.59
CA GLU A 24 -12.09 29.62 21.94
C GLU A 24 -12.98 29.42 20.71
N GLN A 25 -12.90 30.30 19.72
CA GLN A 25 -13.61 30.10 18.45
C GLN A 25 -13.05 28.89 17.64
N GLN A 26 -11.75 28.67 17.68
CA GLN A 26 -11.15 27.48 17.09
C GLN A 26 -11.52 26.18 17.83
N LYS A 27 -11.60 26.21 19.16
CA LYS A 27 -12.08 25.08 19.98
C LYS A 27 -13.57 24.80 19.81
N ASN A 28 -14.40 25.82 19.58
CA ASN A 28 -15.84 25.63 19.33
C ASN A 28 -16.15 25.16 17.90
N ASN A 29 -15.35 25.56 16.90
CA ASN A 29 -15.49 25.03 15.53
C ASN A 29 -14.98 23.58 15.39
N GLN A 30 -14.08 23.13 16.27
CA GLN A 30 -13.65 21.72 16.31
C GLN A 30 -14.65 20.80 17.04
N LYS A 31 -15.62 21.30 17.78
CA LYS A 31 -16.61 20.50 18.53
C LYS A 31 -17.83 20.04 17.72
N ASN A 32 -18.01 20.46 16.48
CA ASN A 32 -19.21 20.14 15.69
C ASN A 32 -19.00 19.19 14.48
N ALA A 33 -17.79 18.67 14.27
CA ALA A 33 -17.60 17.47 13.46
C ALA A 33 -17.35 16.33 14.45
N GLN A 34 -18.39 15.59 14.83
CA GLN A 34 -18.21 14.30 15.49
C GLN A 34 -17.42 13.43 14.51
N GLU A 35 -16.12 13.25 14.78
CA GLU A 35 -15.33 12.22 14.12
C GLU A 35 -16.11 10.89 14.33
N PRO A 36 -16.44 10.15 13.25
CA PRO A 36 -17.16 8.92 13.41
C PRO A 36 -16.36 8.00 14.32
N ASP A 37 -17.01 7.44 15.33
CA ASP A 37 -16.37 6.48 16.24
C ASP A 37 -15.86 5.30 15.41
N LEU A 38 -14.57 5.30 15.13
CA LEU A 38 -13.89 4.29 14.33
C LEU A 38 -14.09 2.89 14.90
N ASN A 39 -14.23 2.76 16.21
CA ASN A 39 -14.49 1.47 16.86
C ASN A 39 -15.91 0.99 16.58
N GLN A 40 -16.88 1.88 16.59
CA GLN A 40 -18.26 1.55 16.21
C GLN A 40 -18.36 1.13 14.75
N LEU A 41 -17.70 1.84 13.84
CA LEU A 41 -17.67 1.47 12.42
C LEU A 41 -17.00 0.11 12.18
N ARG A 42 -15.90 -0.19 12.88
CA ARG A 42 -15.24 -1.49 12.82
C ARG A 42 -16.12 -2.60 13.34
N LYS A 43 -16.88 -2.35 14.41
CA LYS A 43 -17.85 -3.29 14.96
C LYS A 43 -18.92 -3.63 13.94
N VAL A 44 -19.55 -2.62 13.32
CA VAL A 44 -20.56 -2.82 12.27
C VAL A 44 -20.01 -3.64 11.10
N ARG A 45 -18.75 -3.42 10.67
CA ARG A 45 -18.15 -4.21 9.58
C ARG A 45 -17.94 -5.69 9.96
N ARG A 46 -17.59 -5.96 11.22
CA ARG A 46 -17.48 -7.34 11.74
C ARG A 46 -18.83 -8.02 11.83
N GLU A 47 -19.88 -7.31 12.26
CA GLU A 47 -21.24 -7.81 12.28
C GLU A 47 -21.72 -8.16 10.87
N LYS A 48 -21.48 -7.30 9.88
CA LYS A 48 -21.78 -7.60 8.47
C LYS A 48 -21.04 -8.84 7.96
N LEU A 49 -19.78 -9.04 8.35
CA LEU A 49 -19.03 -10.25 7.99
C LEU A 49 -19.66 -11.48 8.63
N ALA A 50 -19.97 -11.42 9.92
CA ALA A 50 -20.62 -12.53 10.63
C ALA A 50 -21.98 -12.91 9.99
N ASP A 51 -22.77 -11.91 9.60
CA ASP A 51 -24.02 -12.14 8.86
C ASP A 51 -23.80 -12.85 7.53
N LEU A 52 -22.78 -12.46 6.77
CA LEU A 52 -22.41 -13.13 5.51
C LEU A 52 -21.99 -14.58 5.76
N GLN A 53 -21.16 -14.83 6.77
CA GLN A 53 -20.71 -16.18 7.13
C GLN A 53 -21.85 -17.07 7.58
N ASN A 54 -22.72 -16.57 8.44
CA ASN A 54 -23.91 -17.30 8.94
C ASN A 54 -24.91 -17.64 7.82
N ASN A 55 -24.92 -16.86 6.73
CA ASN A 55 -25.77 -17.10 5.56
C ASN A 55 -25.07 -17.91 4.45
N GLY A 56 -23.90 -18.50 4.72
CA GLY A 56 -23.13 -19.30 3.76
C GLY A 56 -22.52 -18.50 2.62
N LYS A 57 -22.34 -17.18 2.79
CA LYS A 57 -21.77 -16.24 1.81
C LYS A 57 -20.45 -15.67 2.30
N ASP A 58 -19.60 -16.52 2.90
CA ASP A 58 -18.28 -16.08 3.40
C ASP A 58 -17.38 -15.65 2.24
N PRO A 59 -17.02 -14.35 2.15
CA PRO A 59 -16.14 -13.87 1.08
C PRO A 59 -14.74 -14.47 1.18
N PHE A 60 -14.29 -14.89 2.35
CA PHE A 60 -12.97 -15.48 2.55
C PHE A 60 -12.87 -16.96 2.11
N ALA A 61 -14.01 -17.59 1.83
CA ALA A 61 -14.04 -18.92 1.22
C ALA A 61 -13.76 -18.90 -0.29
N ILE A 62 -13.80 -17.71 -0.92
CA ILE A 62 -13.50 -17.53 -2.35
C ILE A 62 -11.97 -17.45 -2.51
N THR A 63 -11.36 -18.52 -2.98
CA THR A 63 -9.90 -18.64 -3.14
C THR A 63 -9.40 -18.26 -4.54
N LYS A 64 -10.29 -18.18 -5.53
CA LYS A 64 -9.96 -17.83 -6.92
C LYS A 64 -11.06 -16.97 -7.54
N TYR A 65 -10.66 -16.00 -8.33
CA TYR A 65 -11.56 -15.18 -9.15
C TYR A 65 -10.93 -15.00 -10.54
N ASP A 66 -11.69 -15.29 -11.58
CA ASP A 66 -11.20 -15.22 -12.96
C ASP A 66 -11.37 -13.81 -13.52
N GLN A 67 -10.32 -13.02 -13.37
CA GLN A 67 -10.20 -11.68 -13.93
C GLN A 67 -9.71 -11.76 -15.38
N SER A 68 -10.42 -11.11 -16.32
CA SER A 68 -10.01 -11.08 -17.74
C SER A 68 -9.11 -9.90 -18.08
N HIS A 69 -9.36 -8.73 -17.49
CA HIS A 69 -8.68 -7.48 -17.80
C HIS A 69 -8.39 -6.65 -16.55
N HIS A 70 -7.37 -5.80 -16.63
CA HIS A 70 -7.15 -4.74 -15.66
C HIS A 70 -7.80 -3.42 -16.12
N SER A 71 -8.05 -2.54 -15.17
CA SER A 71 -8.72 -1.25 -15.38
C SER A 71 -8.09 -0.40 -16.50
N GLN A 72 -6.77 -0.30 -16.52
CA GLN A 72 -6.07 0.51 -17.53
C GLN A 72 -6.10 -0.15 -18.90
N GLU A 73 -6.01 -1.47 -18.98
CA GLU A 73 -6.10 -2.23 -20.24
C GLU A 73 -7.45 -2.00 -20.92
N ILE A 74 -8.54 -1.91 -20.14
CA ILE A 74 -9.88 -1.60 -20.67
C ILE A 74 -9.92 -0.18 -21.23
N LYS A 75 -9.30 0.78 -20.54
CA LYS A 75 -9.27 2.17 -20.97
C LYS A 75 -8.43 2.36 -22.24
N ASP A 76 -7.28 1.72 -22.30
CA ASP A 76 -6.35 1.81 -23.42
C ASP A 76 -6.90 1.13 -24.69
N ASN A 77 -7.70 0.06 -24.54
CA ASN A 77 -8.29 -0.70 -25.65
C ASN A 77 -9.82 -0.50 -25.74
N PHE A 78 -10.31 0.67 -25.37
CA PHE A 78 -11.75 0.92 -25.28
C PHE A 78 -12.48 0.62 -26.59
N GLU A 79 -11.95 1.08 -27.72
CA GLU A 79 -12.56 0.90 -29.04
C GLU A 79 -12.77 -0.57 -29.41
N GLU A 80 -11.87 -1.45 -28.95
CA GLU A 80 -12.00 -2.88 -29.18
C GLU A 80 -12.90 -3.57 -28.17
N LEU A 81 -13.02 -3.01 -26.97
CA LEU A 81 -13.73 -3.60 -25.83
C LEU A 81 -15.13 -3.03 -25.59
N GLU A 82 -15.50 -1.93 -26.27
CA GLU A 82 -16.84 -1.37 -26.15
C GLU A 82 -17.90 -2.42 -26.50
N GLY A 83 -18.92 -2.55 -25.66
CA GLY A 83 -19.97 -3.55 -25.78
C GLY A 83 -19.55 -4.99 -25.43
N LYS A 84 -18.27 -5.26 -25.14
CA LYS A 84 -17.83 -6.59 -24.72
C LYS A 84 -17.92 -6.78 -23.22
N THR A 85 -18.20 -8.01 -22.81
CA THR A 85 -18.19 -8.40 -21.40
C THR A 85 -16.77 -8.63 -20.90
N VAL A 86 -16.44 -7.99 -19.82
CA VAL A 86 -15.15 -8.12 -19.10
C VAL A 86 -15.36 -8.51 -17.64
N SER A 87 -14.33 -9.08 -17.04
CA SER A 87 -14.27 -9.37 -15.61
C SER A 87 -13.10 -8.65 -15.00
N ILE A 88 -13.36 -7.86 -13.97
CA ILE A 88 -12.35 -7.13 -13.19
C ILE A 88 -12.41 -7.52 -11.73
N ALA A 89 -11.28 -7.41 -11.02
CA ALA A 89 -11.22 -7.54 -9.58
C ALA A 89 -10.38 -6.42 -8.98
N GLY A 90 -10.80 -5.87 -7.85
CA GLY A 90 -10.06 -4.79 -7.20
C GLY A 90 -10.76 -4.26 -5.95
N ARG A 91 -10.14 -3.27 -5.35
CA ARG A 91 -10.65 -2.61 -4.15
C ARG A 91 -11.63 -1.49 -4.51
N MET A 92 -12.81 -1.53 -3.92
CA MET A 92 -13.81 -0.47 -4.06
C MET A 92 -13.37 0.78 -3.27
N MET A 93 -12.94 1.81 -3.99
CA MET A 93 -12.39 3.05 -3.41
C MET A 93 -13.44 4.13 -3.20
N SER A 94 -14.58 4.03 -3.86
CA SER A 94 -15.74 4.91 -3.65
C SER A 94 -17.01 4.19 -4.03
N LYS A 95 -18.12 4.61 -3.40
CA LYS A 95 -19.45 4.11 -3.73
C LYS A 95 -20.47 5.24 -3.57
N ARG A 96 -21.32 5.44 -4.56
CA ARG A 96 -22.39 6.40 -4.55
C ARG A 96 -23.70 5.73 -4.94
N VAL A 97 -24.61 5.61 -3.99
CA VAL A 97 -25.94 5.00 -4.18
C VAL A 97 -26.95 6.07 -4.58
N MET A 98 -27.68 5.84 -5.68
CA MET A 98 -28.70 6.75 -6.24
C MET A 98 -29.99 5.94 -6.51
N GLY A 99 -30.70 5.56 -5.44
CA GLY A 99 -31.96 4.82 -5.56
C GLY A 99 -31.78 3.40 -6.13
N LYS A 100 -32.19 3.20 -7.40
CA LYS A 100 -32.12 1.92 -8.13
C LYS A 100 -30.80 1.67 -8.84
N ALA A 101 -29.91 2.64 -8.85
CA ALA A 101 -28.60 2.55 -9.48
C ALA A 101 -27.51 3.09 -8.54
N SER A 102 -26.30 2.67 -8.77
CA SER A 102 -25.13 3.08 -8.00
C SER A 102 -23.91 3.18 -8.93
N PHE A 103 -22.97 4.02 -8.53
CA PHE A 103 -21.62 4.01 -9.09
C PHE A 103 -20.62 3.60 -8.01
N CYS A 104 -19.63 2.84 -8.39
CA CYS A 104 -18.45 2.60 -7.56
C CYS A 104 -17.17 2.72 -8.42
N ASN A 105 -16.07 3.07 -7.77
CA ASN A 105 -14.74 3.04 -8.38
C ASN A 105 -13.98 1.84 -7.82
N VAL A 106 -13.48 1.00 -8.72
CA VAL A 106 -12.67 -0.18 -8.38
C VAL A 106 -11.23 0.08 -8.79
N GLN A 107 -10.32 -0.02 -7.83
CA GLN A 107 -8.88 0.14 -8.01
C GLN A 107 -8.21 -1.23 -8.04
N ASP A 108 -7.44 -1.47 -9.09
CA ASP A 108 -6.62 -2.68 -9.26
C ASP A 108 -5.11 -2.37 -9.30
N LEU A 109 -4.31 -3.30 -9.80
CA LEU A 109 -2.86 -3.11 -9.93
C LEU A 109 -2.49 -2.02 -10.94
N LYS A 110 -3.27 -1.86 -12.02
CA LYS A 110 -2.95 -0.97 -13.16
C LYS A 110 -3.60 0.40 -13.08
N GLY A 111 -4.64 0.55 -12.26
CA GLY A 111 -5.33 1.83 -12.13
C GLY A 111 -6.68 1.72 -11.43
N ASN A 112 -7.64 2.46 -11.92
CA ASN A 112 -9.02 2.40 -11.42
C ASN A 112 -10.01 2.53 -12.57
N ILE A 113 -11.21 1.97 -12.39
CA ILE A 113 -12.30 2.07 -13.35
C ILE A 113 -13.63 2.25 -12.63
N GLN A 114 -14.49 3.08 -13.20
CA GLN A 114 -15.84 3.25 -12.72
C GLN A 114 -16.69 2.04 -13.11
N SER A 115 -17.59 1.62 -12.21
CA SER A 115 -18.59 0.61 -12.49
C SER A 115 -19.98 1.13 -12.14
N TYR A 116 -20.90 0.98 -13.06
CA TYR A 116 -22.32 1.29 -12.92
C TYR A 116 -23.07 0.02 -12.53
N VAL A 117 -23.69 0.03 -11.36
CA VAL A 117 -24.40 -1.12 -10.80
C VAL A 117 -25.87 -0.75 -10.70
N ALA A 118 -26.71 -1.28 -11.59
CA ALA A 118 -28.14 -1.05 -11.61
C ALA A 118 -28.90 -2.28 -11.08
N ARG A 119 -29.94 -2.04 -10.26
CA ARG A 119 -30.80 -3.10 -9.73
C ARG A 119 -31.39 -3.98 -10.82
N ASP A 120 -31.80 -3.34 -11.92
CA ASP A 120 -32.47 -4.03 -13.00
C ASP A 120 -31.50 -4.91 -13.83
N SER A 121 -30.19 -4.65 -13.75
CA SER A 121 -29.13 -5.44 -14.41
C SER A 121 -28.57 -6.56 -13.54
N VAL A 122 -28.27 -6.27 -12.27
CA VAL A 122 -27.68 -7.28 -11.36
C VAL A 122 -28.73 -8.09 -10.61
N GLY A 123 -30.00 -7.66 -10.60
CA GLY A 123 -31.09 -8.24 -9.83
C GLY A 123 -31.29 -7.56 -8.47
N GLU A 124 -32.48 -7.74 -7.90
CA GLU A 124 -32.88 -7.04 -6.67
C GLU A 124 -32.06 -7.46 -5.45
N GLU A 125 -31.90 -8.74 -5.20
CA GLU A 125 -31.15 -9.24 -4.05
C GLU A 125 -29.63 -8.95 -4.16
N PRO A 126 -28.93 -9.21 -5.27
CA PRO A 126 -27.54 -8.80 -5.43
C PRO A 126 -27.34 -7.29 -5.29
N TYR A 127 -28.29 -6.46 -5.73
CA TYR A 127 -28.22 -5.03 -5.54
C TYR A 127 -28.37 -4.61 -4.07
N LYS A 128 -29.24 -5.28 -3.30
CA LYS A 128 -29.34 -5.07 -1.84
C LYS A 128 -28.05 -5.45 -1.14
N GLU A 129 -27.41 -6.54 -1.54
CA GLU A 129 -26.10 -6.96 -1.02
C GLU A 129 -25.02 -5.95 -1.36
N PHE A 130 -24.94 -5.50 -2.61
CA PHE A 130 -24.00 -4.46 -3.03
C PHE A 130 -24.17 -3.18 -2.20
N LYS A 131 -25.38 -2.76 -1.88
CA LYS A 131 -25.60 -1.58 -1.03
C LYS A 131 -25.04 -1.74 0.38
N LYS A 132 -24.96 -2.97 0.91
CA LYS A 132 -24.38 -3.26 2.23
C LYS A 132 -22.85 -3.32 2.22
N MET A 133 -22.21 -3.50 1.06
CA MET A 133 -20.75 -3.49 0.94
C MET A 133 -20.19 -2.13 1.37
N ASP A 134 -18.94 -2.12 1.84
CA ASP A 134 -18.29 -0.91 2.35
C ASP A 134 -17.14 -0.48 1.43
N VAL A 135 -16.83 0.81 1.43
CA VAL A 135 -15.59 1.32 0.82
C VAL A 135 -14.40 0.64 1.49
N GLY A 136 -13.50 0.13 0.65
CA GLY A 136 -12.38 -0.70 1.08
C GLY A 136 -12.57 -2.21 0.81
N ASP A 137 -13.80 -2.69 0.61
CA ASP A 137 -14.04 -4.08 0.23
C ASP A 137 -13.37 -4.41 -1.11
N VAL A 138 -12.89 -5.64 -1.27
CA VAL A 138 -12.39 -6.15 -2.55
C VAL A 138 -13.54 -6.84 -3.26
N VAL A 139 -13.80 -6.44 -4.48
CA VAL A 139 -14.93 -6.91 -5.28
C VAL A 139 -14.49 -7.42 -6.64
N GLY A 140 -15.20 -8.40 -7.15
CA GLY A 140 -15.17 -8.84 -8.53
C GLY A 140 -16.40 -8.31 -9.26
N ILE A 141 -16.24 -7.77 -10.46
CA ILE A 141 -17.34 -7.24 -11.28
C ILE A 141 -17.23 -7.83 -12.68
N VAL A 142 -18.31 -8.44 -13.13
CA VAL A 142 -18.48 -8.86 -14.53
C VAL A 142 -19.50 -7.93 -15.16
N GLY A 143 -19.21 -7.42 -16.35
CA GLY A 143 -20.13 -6.52 -17.05
C GLY A 143 -19.60 -6.04 -18.38
N GLU A 144 -20.42 -5.23 -19.05
CA GLU A 144 -20.16 -4.70 -20.38
C GLU A 144 -19.41 -3.38 -20.31
N VAL A 145 -18.40 -3.21 -21.13
CA VAL A 145 -17.64 -1.96 -21.25
C VAL A 145 -18.46 -0.93 -22.03
N PHE A 146 -18.59 0.27 -21.47
CA PHE A 146 -19.33 1.34 -22.11
C PHE A 146 -18.75 2.71 -21.75
N ARG A 147 -19.15 3.73 -22.50
CA ARG A 147 -18.84 5.13 -22.21
C ARG A 147 -20.08 5.83 -21.63
N THR A 148 -19.92 6.47 -20.49
CA THR A 148 -21.01 7.28 -19.90
C THR A 148 -21.29 8.53 -20.73
N LYS A 149 -22.44 9.16 -20.50
CA LYS A 149 -22.81 10.45 -21.16
C LYS A 149 -21.80 11.57 -20.88
N THR A 150 -21.04 11.47 -19.79
CA THR A 150 -19.98 12.42 -19.42
C THR A 150 -18.62 12.06 -19.98
N GLY A 151 -18.50 10.98 -20.77
CA GLY A 151 -17.28 10.55 -21.42
C GLY A 151 -16.43 9.55 -20.61
N GLU A 152 -16.81 9.19 -19.38
CA GLU A 152 -16.03 8.26 -18.55
C GLU A 152 -16.20 6.81 -19.02
N ILE A 153 -15.08 6.11 -19.27
CA ILE A 153 -15.09 4.68 -19.60
C ILE A 153 -15.42 3.89 -18.33
N SER A 154 -16.42 3.07 -18.42
CA SER A 154 -17.05 2.41 -17.28
C SER A 154 -17.49 0.98 -17.61
N ILE A 155 -17.81 0.20 -16.59
CA ILE A 155 -18.38 -1.15 -16.72
C ILE A 155 -19.82 -1.11 -16.25
N HIS A 156 -20.76 -1.52 -17.10
CA HIS A 156 -22.14 -1.78 -16.73
C HIS A 156 -22.24 -3.19 -16.13
N ALA A 157 -22.30 -3.25 -14.81
CA ALA A 157 -22.22 -4.50 -14.09
C ALA A 157 -23.43 -5.40 -14.36
N ALA A 158 -23.16 -6.63 -14.78
CA ALA A 158 -24.09 -7.74 -14.82
C ALA A 158 -24.07 -8.55 -13.51
N SER A 159 -22.91 -8.60 -12.84
CA SER A 159 -22.78 -9.18 -11.51
C SER A 159 -21.70 -8.48 -10.68
N VAL A 160 -21.87 -8.53 -9.35
CA VAL A 160 -20.91 -8.05 -8.37
C VAL A 160 -20.73 -9.11 -7.28
N THR A 161 -19.49 -9.52 -7.05
CA THR A 161 -19.13 -10.52 -6.05
C THR A 161 -18.23 -9.87 -4.99
N LEU A 162 -18.55 -10.04 -3.71
CA LEU A 162 -17.67 -9.65 -2.61
C LEU A 162 -16.56 -10.70 -2.47
N LEU A 163 -15.31 -10.34 -2.75
CA LEU A 163 -14.16 -11.25 -2.70
C LEU A 163 -13.43 -11.20 -1.36
N SER A 164 -13.43 -10.03 -0.70
CA SER A 164 -12.82 -9.86 0.61
C SER A 164 -13.44 -8.67 1.34
N LYS A 165 -13.83 -8.88 2.59
CA LYS A 165 -14.40 -7.84 3.44
C LYS A 165 -13.32 -7.00 4.10
N SER A 166 -13.36 -5.68 3.89
CA SER A 166 -12.50 -4.74 4.59
C SER A 166 -13.03 -4.47 6.00
N LEU A 167 -12.31 -4.93 7.02
CA LEU A 167 -12.69 -4.72 8.42
C LEU A 167 -12.14 -3.40 8.98
N GLN A 168 -11.05 -2.89 8.41
CA GLN A 168 -10.49 -1.59 8.75
C GLN A 168 -11.06 -0.51 7.83
N ILE A 169 -11.09 0.71 8.36
CA ILE A 169 -11.53 1.89 7.61
C ILE A 169 -10.31 2.50 6.93
N LEU A 170 -10.44 2.77 5.64
CA LEU A 170 -9.40 3.48 4.91
C LEU A 170 -9.35 4.95 5.37
N PRO A 171 -8.16 5.58 5.39
CA PRO A 171 -8.03 7.01 5.59
C PRO A 171 -8.88 7.82 4.60
N GLU A 172 -9.21 9.06 4.94
CA GLU A 172 -9.98 9.93 4.05
C GLU A 172 -9.27 10.16 2.71
N LYS A 173 -10.04 10.09 1.63
CA LYS A 173 -9.52 10.10 0.25
C LYS A 173 -8.95 11.45 -0.18
N PHE A 174 -9.45 12.57 0.35
CA PHE A 174 -9.17 13.91 -0.18
C PHE A 174 -7.73 14.38 0.03
N HIS A 175 -7.04 13.89 1.04
CA HIS A 175 -5.66 14.29 1.33
C HIS A 175 -4.67 13.13 1.20
N GLY A 176 -5.13 11.93 0.81
CA GLY A 176 -4.31 10.74 0.82
C GLY A 176 -3.80 10.40 2.23
N LEU A 177 -2.82 9.53 2.31
CA LEU A 177 -2.08 9.28 3.53
C LEU A 177 -0.82 10.14 3.53
N THR A 178 -0.90 11.33 4.16
CA THR A 178 0.21 12.32 4.16
C THR A 178 1.20 12.10 5.30
N ASN A 179 0.76 11.55 6.43
CA ASN A 179 1.62 11.30 7.58
C ASN A 179 2.72 10.29 7.25
N THR A 180 3.96 10.76 7.20
CA THR A 180 5.14 9.98 6.78
C THR A 180 5.38 8.78 7.69
N ASP A 181 5.20 8.90 9.01
CA ASP A 181 5.41 7.80 9.95
C ASP A 181 4.40 6.67 9.71
N ILE A 182 3.12 7.00 9.53
CA ILE A 182 2.08 6.03 9.21
C ILE A 182 2.35 5.38 7.83
N ARG A 183 2.78 6.14 6.82
CA ARG A 183 3.14 5.62 5.51
C ARG A 183 4.25 4.56 5.57
N TYR A 184 5.23 4.75 6.42
CA TYR A 184 6.30 3.77 6.61
C TYR A 184 5.87 2.57 7.46
N ARG A 185 5.13 2.80 8.55
CA ARG A 185 4.68 1.72 9.45
C ARG A 185 3.55 0.88 8.88
N GLN A 186 2.67 1.50 8.10
CA GLN A 186 1.53 0.84 7.44
C GLN A 186 1.65 0.94 5.93
N ARG A 187 2.75 0.44 5.37
CA ARG A 187 3.05 0.49 3.94
C ARG A 187 1.92 -0.06 3.07
N TYR A 188 1.21 -1.07 3.53
CA TYR A 188 0.06 -1.64 2.84
C TYR A 188 -1.10 -0.63 2.71
N VAL A 189 -1.30 0.26 3.68
CA VAL A 189 -2.29 1.35 3.57
C VAL A 189 -1.78 2.44 2.61
N ASP A 190 -0.50 2.79 2.69
CA ASP A 190 0.13 3.75 1.77
C ASP A 190 -0.01 3.28 0.30
N LEU A 191 0.20 1.99 0.02
CA LEU A 191 0.02 1.41 -1.31
C LEU A 191 -1.43 1.45 -1.83
N ILE A 192 -2.43 1.48 -0.92
CA ILE A 192 -3.84 1.61 -1.28
C ILE A 192 -4.17 3.07 -1.58
N MET A 193 -3.71 3.99 -0.73
CA MET A 193 -4.11 5.39 -0.75
C MET A 193 -3.31 6.24 -1.74
N ASN A 194 -2.04 5.87 -1.97
CA ASN A 194 -1.08 6.57 -2.82
C ASN A 194 -0.60 5.63 -3.96
N PRO A 195 -1.37 5.48 -5.05
CA PRO A 195 -1.07 4.51 -6.10
C PRO A 195 0.32 4.67 -6.73
N GLU A 196 0.85 5.90 -6.79
CA GLU A 196 2.18 6.22 -7.31
C GLU A 196 3.32 5.53 -6.53
N VAL A 197 3.08 5.19 -5.26
CA VAL A 197 4.06 4.46 -4.44
C VAL A 197 4.30 3.05 -4.99
N LYS A 198 3.28 2.41 -5.60
CA LYS A 198 3.42 1.09 -6.25
C LYS A 198 4.45 1.12 -7.37
N ASP A 199 4.48 2.21 -8.14
CA ASP A 199 5.43 2.36 -9.26
C ASP A 199 6.87 2.30 -8.79
N THR A 200 7.18 2.84 -7.62
CA THR A 200 8.52 2.77 -7.02
C THR A 200 8.94 1.31 -6.78
N PHE A 201 8.05 0.50 -6.21
CA PHE A 201 8.33 -0.92 -5.97
C PHE A 201 8.44 -1.72 -7.26
N ILE A 202 7.56 -1.46 -8.23
CA ILE A 202 7.63 -2.09 -9.57
C ILE A 202 8.94 -1.72 -10.27
N LYS A 203 9.33 -0.44 -10.25
CA LYS A 203 10.61 0.02 -10.82
C LYS A 203 11.81 -0.63 -10.14
N ARG A 204 11.81 -0.72 -8.80
CA ARG A 204 12.87 -1.41 -8.06
C ARG A 204 13.00 -2.88 -8.51
N SER A 205 11.90 -3.61 -8.63
CA SER A 205 11.91 -5.00 -9.09
C SER A 205 12.46 -5.12 -10.52
N LYS A 206 12.04 -4.22 -11.43
CA LYS A 206 12.54 -4.19 -12.82
C LYS A 206 14.03 -3.86 -12.89
N ILE A 207 14.54 -2.95 -12.04
CA ILE A 207 15.98 -2.61 -11.96
C ILE A 207 16.78 -3.85 -11.56
N LEU A 208 16.39 -4.54 -10.50
CA LEU A 208 17.09 -5.77 -10.08
C LEU A 208 17.07 -6.85 -11.17
N SER A 209 15.94 -7.05 -11.86
CA SER A 209 15.84 -7.97 -12.97
C SER A 209 16.70 -7.57 -14.17
N ALA A 210 16.86 -6.27 -14.42
CA ALA A 210 17.74 -5.77 -15.49
C ALA A 210 19.22 -5.99 -15.15
N ILE A 211 19.62 -5.74 -13.91
CA ILE A 211 20.98 -6.00 -13.42
C ILE A 211 21.31 -7.48 -13.58
N ARG A 212 20.44 -8.38 -13.12
CA ARG A 212 20.67 -9.83 -13.27
C ARG A 212 20.85 -10.25 -14.73
N ARG A 213 19.92 -9.86 -15.61
CA ARG A 213 20.04 -10.18 -17.04
C ARG A 213 21.34 -9.67 -17.65
N TYR A 214 21.78 -8.47 -17.27
CA TYR A 214 23.03 -7.92 -17.76
C TYR A 214 24.22 -8.75 -17.28
N LEU A 215 24.32 -9.02 -15.98
CA LEU A 215 25.44 -9.80 -15.42
C LEU A 215 25.46 -11.23 -15.95
N ASP A 216 24.31 -11.87 -16.09
CA ASP A 216 24.20 -13.20 -16.71
C ASP A 216 24.71 -13.19 -18.16
N SER A 217 24.39 -12.13 -18.94
CA SER A 217 24.88 -11.97 -20.32
C SER A 217 26.38 -11.73 -20.42
N GLU A 218 27.00 -11.18 -19.37
CA GLU A 218 28.43 -10.99 -19.25
C GLU A 218 29.15 -12.23 -18.68
N GLY A 219 28.41 -13.33 -18.44
CA GLY A 219 28.97 -14.57 -17.94
C GLY A 219 29.26 -14.59 -16.44
N PHE A 220 28.66 -13.69 -15.66
CA PHE A 220 28.69 -13.79 -14.22
C PHE A 220 27.71 -14.81 -13.70
N MET A 221 28.06 -15.52 -12.64
CA MET A 221 27.21 -16.46 -11.93
C MET A 221 26.66 -15.80 -10.65
N GLU A 222 25.34 -15.75 -10.49
CA GLU A 222 24.73 -15.34 -9.22
C GLU A 222 24.93 -16.46 -8.17
N VAL A 223 25.42 -16.08 -7.01
CA VAL A 223 25.68 -16.99 -5.90
C VAL A 223 25.01 -16.49 -4.63
N GLU A 224 24.77 -17.40 -3.68
CA GLU A 224 24.31 -17.08 -2.33
C GLU A 224 25.36 -17.53 -1.32
N THR A 225 25.75 -16.62 -0.43
CA THR A 225 26.74 -16.89 0.60
C THR A 225 26.11 -16.73 1.99
N PRO A 226 26.72 -17.30 3.06
CA PRO A 226 26.14 -17.29 4.39
C PRO A 226 25.89 -15.87 4.94
N MET A 227 24.70 -15.65 5.52
CA MET A 227 24.38 -14.43 6.28
C MET A 227 24.86 -14.50 7.73
N LEU A 228 24.86 -15.71 8.33
CA LEU A 228 25.43 -15.97 9.65
C LEU A 228 26.89 -16.38 9.48
N VAL A 229 27.80 -15.64 10.11
CA VAL A 229 29.23 -15.81 9.97
C VAL A 229 29.91 -15.77 11.34
N SER A 230 30.95 -16.57 11.52
CA SER A 230 31.77 -16.51 12.73
C SER A 230 32.61 -15.23 12.79
N ASN A 231 33.04 -14.74 11.62
CA ASN A 231 33.86 -13.53 11.51
C ASN A 231 33.25 -12.57 10.46
N ALA A 232 32.77 -11.41 10.92
CA ALA A 232 32.29 -10.34 10.05
C ALA A 232 33.48 -9.52 9.55
N GLY A 233 33.59 -9.37 8.23
CA GLY A 233 34.66 -8.62 7.58
C GLY A 233 34.24 -8.12 6.20
N GLY A 234 35.19 -7.48 5.47
CA GLY A 234 34.94 -6.89 4.16
C GLY A 234 34.40 -5.44 4.23
N ALA A 235 34.19 -4.89 5.41
CA ALA A 235 33.79 -3.52 5.64
C ALA A 235 34.21 -3.06 7.05
N ALA A 236 34.29 -1.74 7.24
CA ALA A 236 34.49 -1.13 8.55
C ALA A 236 33.11 -0.78 9.13
N ALA A 237 32.44 -1.77 9.72
CA ALA A 237 31.12 -1.61 10.30
C ALA A 237 30.94 -2.50 11.54
N ARG A 238 30.04 -2.09 12.43
CA ARG A 238 29.70 -2.87 13.62
C ARG A 238 28.66 -3.94 13.27
N PRO A 239 28.92 -5.26 13.51
CA PRO A 239 27.95 -6.32 13.24
C PRO A 239 26.86 -6.37 14.29
N PHE A 240 25.72 -6.98 13.95
CA PHE A 240 24.80 -7.58 14.93
C PHE A 240 25.35 -8.94 15.36
N GLU A 241 25.27 -9.25 16.63
CA GLU A 241 25.74 -10.50 17.23
C GLU A 241 24.54 -11.36 17.66
N THR A 242 24.67 -12.68 17.52
CA THR A 242 23.69 -13.66 17.93
C THR A 242 24.38 -14.92 18.41
N HIS A 243 23.70 -15.72 19.26
CA HIS A 243 24.23 -16.99 19.76
C HIS A 243 23.68 -18.16 18.93
N PHE A 244 24.57 -19.06 18.48
CA PHE A 244 24.19 -20.27 17.78
C PHE A 244 24.12 -21.44 18.75
N ASN A 245 22.94 -21.74 19.28
CA ASN A 245 22.73 -22.70 20.36
C ASN A 245 23.32 -24.10 20.08
N ALA A 246 23.28 -24.58 18.84
CA ALA A 246 23.74 -25.92 18.51
C ALA A 246 25.27 -26.09 18.61
N LEU A 247 26.02 -25.00 18.45
CA LEU A 247 27.50 -25.00 18.56
C LEU A 247 27.97 -24.36 19.84
N ASP A 248 27.07 -23.74 20.61
CA ASP A 248 27.39 -22.94 21.80
C ASP A 248 28.44 -21.85 21.52
N GLU A 249 28.28 -21.16 20.36
CA GLU A 249 29.19 -20.16 19.87
C GLU A 249 28.46 -18.87 19.44
N ASP A 250 29.14 -17.73 19.53
CA ASP A 250 28.65 -16.46 19.09
C ASP A 250 28.91 -16.25 17.59
N PHE A 251 27.83 -16.00 16.86
CA PHE A 251 27.85 -15.67 15.45
C PHE A 251 27.47 -14.21 15.21
N LYS A 252 27.76 -13.74 14.01
CA LYS A 252 27.48 -12.37 13.57
C LYS A 252 26.66 -12.38 12.31
N LEU A 253 25.82 -11.37 12.13
CA LEU A 253 25.22 -11.09 10.83
C LEU A 253 26.26 -10.38 9.95
N ARG A 254 26.41 -10.83 8.71
CA ARG A 254 27.39 -10.29 7.76
C ARG A 254 27.21 -8.79 7.51
N ILE A 255 28.30 -8.07 7.41
CA ILE A 255 28.35 -6.62 7.12
C ILE A 255 28.69 -6.32 5.66
N SER A 256 29.12 -7.32 4.89
CA SER A 256 29.54 -7.26 3.47
C SER A 256 29.44 -8.67 2.86
N LEU A 257 29.50 -8.74 1.53
CA LEU A 257 29.50 -9.99 0.74
C LEU A 257 30.93 -10.43 0.37
N GLU A 258 31.89 -9.54 0.49
CA GLU A 258 33.26 -9.59 -0.03
C GLU A 258 33.98 -10.91 0.26
N LEU A 259 34.08 -11.28 1.53
CA LEU A 259 35.00 -12.38 1.94
C LEU A 259 34.64 -13.72 1.31
N TYR A 260 33.36 -14.03 1.21
CA TYR A 260 32.90 -15.28 0.63
C TYR A 260 33.00 -15.27 -0.90
N LEU A 261 32.68 -14.16 -1.56
CA LEU A 261 32.85 -14.02 -3.00
C LEU A 261 34.31 -14.20 -3.41
N LYS A 262 35.25 -13.60 -2.68
CA LYS A 262 36.69 -13.81 -2.91
C LYS A 262 37.14 -15.24 -2.72
N ARG A 263 36.55 -15.98 -1.75
CA ARG A 263 36.84 -17.42 -1.59
C ARG A 263 36.36 -18.25 -2.79
N LEU A 264 35.23 -17.87 -3.41
CA LEU A 264 34.74 -18.52 -4.61
C LEU A 264 35.68 -18.28 -5.82
N ILE A 265 36.23 -17.07 -5.95
CA ILE A 265 37.28 -16.77 -6.94
C ILE A 265 38.53 -17.64 -6.71
N VAL A 266 38.99 -17.76 -5.47
CA VAL A 266 40.13 -18.66 -5.12
C VAL A 266 39.77 -20.12 -5.46
N GLY A 267 38.50 -20.50 -5.32
CA GLY A 267 38.00 -21.83 -5.67
C GLY A 267 37.88 -22.08 -7.19
N GLY A 268 38.22 -21.10 -8.03
CA GLY A 268 38.22 -21.23 -9.50
C GLY A 268 36.95 -20.75 -10.19
N MET A 269 36.04 -20.06 -9.48
CA MET A 269 34.90 -19.39 -10.12
C MET A 269 35.39 -18.05 -10.68
N GLU A 270 35.41 -17.91 -12.01
CA GLU A 270 36.04 -16.75 -12.66
C GLU A 270 35.24 -15.46 -12.53
N ARG A 271 33.92 -15.55 -12.47
CA ARG A 271 32.99 -14.40 -12.40
C ARG A 271 31.81 -14.72 -11.51
N VAL A 272 31.68 -14.03 -10.38
CA VAL A 272 30.60 -14.23 -9.44
C VAL A 272 30.00 -12.92 -9.00
N TYR A 273 28.70 -12.91 -8.69
CA TYR A 273 28.04 -11.80 -8.02
C TYR A 273 27.00 -12.30 -7.02
N GLU A 274 26.71 -11.47 -6.05
CA GLU A 274 25.61 -11.70 -5.13
C GLU A 274 24.82 -10.39 -4.92
N ILE A 275 23.50 -10.48 -4.91
CA ILE A 275 22.59 -9.42 -4.50
C ILE A 275 21.95 -9.85 -3.19
N GLY A 276 22.49 -9.43 -2.06
CA GLY A 276 22.14 -9.93 -0.75
C GLY A 276 21.86 -8.85 0.29
N ARG A 277 21.31 -9.28 1.42
CA ARG A 277 21.16 -8.44 2.60
C ARG A 277 22.44 -8.42 3.40
N VAL A 278 22.81 -7.23 3.85
CA VAL A 278 23.88 -7.00 4.81
C VAL A 278 23.34 -6.19 5.99
N PHE A 279 24.01 -6.29 7.13
CA PHE A 279 23.53 -5.78 8.40
C PHE A 279 24.62 -4.96 9.09
N ARG A 280 24.31 -3.75 9.49
CA ARG A 280 25.23 -2.87 10.21
C ARG A 280 24.54 -2.29 11.43
N ASN A 281 25.03 -2.64 12.63
CA ASN A 281 24.52 -2.18 13.92
C ASN A 281 25.08 -0.81 14.26
N GLU A 282 24.70 0.18 13.49
CA GLU A 282 25.17 1.56 13.57
C GLU A 282 23.97 2.52 13.74
N GLY A 283 24.18 3.81 13.55
CA GLY A 283 23.13 4.81 13.65
C GLY A 283 22.02 4.63 12.62
N LEU A 284 20.82 5.09 12.97
CA LEU A 284 19.65 5.10 12.11
C LEU A 284 19.31 6.52 11.70
N ASP A 285 19.25 6.79 10.40
CA ASP A 285 18.80 8.06 9.84
C ASP A 285 17.99 7.84 8.54
N THR A 286 17.67 8.93 7.84
CA THR A 286 16.87 8.86 6.59
C THR A 286 17.60 8.19 5.42
N ARG A 287 18.90 7.95 5.52
CA ARG A 287 19.75 7.35 4.46
C ARG A 287 20.38 6.03 4.88
N HIS A 288 20.44 5.73 6.18
CA HIS A 288 21.11 4.56 6.73
C HIS A 288 20.09 3.69 7.47
N ASN A 289 19.87 2.50 6.95
CA ASN A 289 19.09 1.46 7.62
C ASN A 289 20.03 0.40 8.21
N PRO A 290 19.66 -0.25 9.32
CA PRO A 290 20.47 -1.31 9.92
C PRO A 290 20.59 -2.54 9.02
N GLU A 291 19.67 -2.74 8.08
CA GLU A 291 19.74 -3.76 7.04
C GLU A 291 19.46 -3.13 5.67
N PHE A 292 20.22 -3.52 4.65
CA PHE A 292 20.04 -3.02 3.30
C PHE A 292 20.50 -4.05 2.26
N THR A 293 20.05 -3.87 1.03
CA THR A 293 20.49 -4.70 -0.09
C THR A 293 21.80 -4.15 -0.66
N LEU A 294 22.81 -5.00 -0.72
CA LEU A 294 24.09 -4.74 -1.34
C LEU A 294 24.28 -5.67 -2.53
N MET A 295 24.94 -5.19 -3.56
CA MET A 295 25.42 -6.02 -4.66
C MET A 295 26.96 -5.89 -4.70
N GLU A 296 27.64 -7.01 -4.71
CA GLU A 296 29.06 -7.10 -4.98
C GLU A 296 29.31 -8.11 -6.11
N LEU A 297 30.30 -7.85 -6.91
CA LEU A 297 30.74 -8.73 -7.98
C LEU A 297 32.26 -8.79 -8.06
N TYR A 298 32.78 -9.95 -8.44
CA TYR A 298 34.23 -10.22 -8.53
C TYR A 298 34.52 -11.01 -9.80
N GLN A 299 35.67 -10.68 -10.41
CA GLN A 299 36.23 -11.34 -11.58
C GLN A 299 37.72 -11.55 -11.39
#